data_16171dba83edc6ab697e2cf8f6c203f2
#
_entry.id   16171dba83edc6ab697e2cf8f6c203f2
#
_cell.length_a   1.000
_cell.length_b   1.000
_cell.length_c   1.000
_cell.angle_alpha   90.00
_cell.angle_beta   90.00
_cell.angle_gamma   90.00
#
_symmetry.space_group_name_H-M   'P 1'
#
loop_
_entity.id
_entity.type
_entity.pdbx_description
1 polymer ?
#
loop_
_entity_poly.entity_id
_entity_poly.type
_entity_poly.pdbx_seq_one_letter_code
_entity_poly.pdbx_strand_id
1 'polypeptide(L)'
;MLLKNQIYEATVTDYTEEGQGVAHVEGCVVFLPNAVGGEGVKLRIEKARKTWAAGKIVEILERSPHRVNRACPVAKLCGGCDFWHMDYEEECRLKAQRVTDCLNRIGGENLERLPILAAPTCEGYRNKAQYPVAWEKGRAYAGFF
;
A
#
# COMPACT_ATOMS: atom_id res chain seq x y z
N MET A 1 16.72 -10.96 15.11
CA MET A 1 15.43 -11.52 14.61
C MET A 1 14.30 -10.73 15.24
N LEU A 2 13.42 -10.17 14.44
CA LEU A 2 12.30 -9.35 14.93
C LEU A 2 11.32 -10.19 15.76
N LEU A 3 10.80 -9.63 16.85
CA LEU A 3 9.88 -10.32 17.73
C LEU A 3 8.45 -9.80 17.55
N LYS A 4 7.49 -10.71 17.56
CA LYS A 4 6.07 -10.36 17.48
C LYS A 4 5.67 -9.42 18.63
N ASN A 5 4.84 -8.43 18.31
CA ASN A 5 4.33 -7.39 19.22
C ASN A 5 5.38 -6.33 19.66
N GLN A 6 6.63 -6.45 19.26
CA GLN A 6 7.61 -5.38 19.52
C GLN A 6 7.43 -4.22 18.55
N ILE A 7 7.82 -3.04 19.01
CA ILE A 7 7.75 -1.77 18.28
C ILE A 7 9.17 -1.41 17.82
N TYR A 8 9.27 -0.99 16.57
CA TYR A 8 10.49 -0.52 15.93
C TYR A 8 10.22 0.79 15.21
N GLU A 9 11.28 1.55 14.96
CA GLU A 9 11.25 2.72 14.10
C GLU A 9 11.94 2.39 12.78
N ALA A 10 11.36 2.82 11.67
CA ALA A 10 11.93 2.63 10.35
C ALA A 10 11.39 3.66 9.36
N THR A 11 12.11 3.83 8.25
CA THR A 11 11.67 4.62 7.11
C THR A 11 11.10 3.70 6.02
N VAL A 12 9.99 4.09 5.43
CA VAL A 12 9.39 3.40 4.29
C VAL A 12 10.18 3.76 3.03
N THR A 13 10.80 2.76 2.40
CA THR A 13 11.74 2.98 1.30
C THR A 13 11.25 2.52 -0.06
N ASP A 14 10.25 1.62 -0.09
CA ASP A 14 9.74 1.03 -1.32
C ASP A 14 8.30 0.54 -1.13
N TYR A 15 7.75 -0.10 -2.15
CA TYR A 15 6.40 -0.67 -2.14
C TYR A 15 6.38 -2.08 -2.71
N THR A 16 5.43 -2.89 -2.24
CA THR A 16 5.07 -4.16 -2.89
C THR A 16 4.19 -3.93 -4.12
N GLU A 17 3.93 -5.01 -4.83
CA GLU A 17 3.01 -5.00 -5.98
C GLU A 17 1.58 -4.56 -5.62
N GLU A 18 1.13 -4.85 -4.41
CA GLU A 18 -0.17 -4.46 -3.87
C GLU A 18 -0.16 -3.06 -3.24
N GLY A 19 0.97 -2.33 -3.31
CA GLY A 19 1.10 -0.99 -2.74
C GLY A 19 1.30 -0.95 -1.23
N GLN A 20 1.66 -2.06 -0.60
CA GLN A 20 2.11 -2.05 0.78
C GLN A 20 3.50 -1.40 0.84
N GLY A 21 3.74 -0.53 1.81
CA GLY A 21 5.07 0.01 2.02
C GLY A 21 6.06 -1.05 2.48
N VAL A 22 7.31 -0.87 2.09
CA VAL A 22 8.44 -1.71 2.46
C VAL A 22 9.40 -0.89 3.32
N ALA A 23 9.76 -1.43 4.47
CA ALA A 23 10.80 -0.88 5.35
C ALA A 23 11.81 -1.96 5.72
N HIS A 24 12.96 -1.56 6.24
CA HIS A 24 13.98 -2.48 6.73
C HIS A 24 14.24 -2.23 8.22
N VAL A 25 14.17 -3.27 9.02
CA VAL A 25 14.45 -3.26 10.46
C VAL A 25 15.45 -4.37 10.77
N GLU A 26 16.61 -4.02 11.31
CA GLU A 26 17.68 -4.97 11.65
C GLU A 26 18.04 -5.93 10.47
N GLY A 27 18.04 -5.40 9.24
CA GLY A 27 18.31 -6.17 8.03
C GLY A 27 17.17 -7.09 7.55
N CYS A 28 16.03 -7.06 8.22
CA CYS A 28 14.82 -7.80 7.83
C CYS A 28 13.85 -6.90 7.09
N VAL A 29 13.29 -7.38 5.99
CA VAL A 29 12.23 -6.69 5.24
C VAL A 29 10.93 -6.73 6.04
N VAL A 30 10.26 -5.57 6.16
CA VAL A 30 8.99 -5.44 6.85
C VAL A 30 7.95 -4.84 5.90
N PHE A 31 6.84 -5.54 5.71
CA PHE A 31 5.70 -5.08 4.91
C PHE A 31 4.70 -4.34 5.79
N LEU A 32 4.30 -3.15 5.35
CA LEU A 32 3.46 -2.21 6.10
C LEU A 32 2.26 -1.77 5.27
N PRO A 33 1.06 -2.29 5.53
CA PRO A 33 -0.16 -1.79 4.91
C PRO A 33 -0.36 -0.30 5.18
N ASN A 34 -0.87 0.42 4.19
CA ASN A 34 -1.18 1.84 4.27
C ASN A 34 0.02 2.76 4.59
N ALA A 35 1.25 2.35 4.34
CA ALA A 35 2.43 3.19 4.44
C ALA A 35 2.65 3.96 3.14
N VAL A 36 3.25 5.15 3.23
CA VAL A 36 3.67 5.96 2.07
C VAL A 36 5.19 6.08 2.07
N GLY A 37 5.79 6.00 0.89
CA GLY A 37 7.24 6.13 0.72
C GLY A 37 7.77 7.44 1.30
N GLY A 38 8.93 7.36 1.96
CA GLY A 38 9.56 8.46 2.65
C GLY A 38 9.04 8.72 4.06
N GLU A 39 8.03 7.99 4.54
CA GLU A 39 7.57 8.16 5.92
C GLU A 39 8.52 7.53 6.93
N GLY A 40 8.82 8.29 7.99
CA GLY A 40 9.37 7.75 9.23
C GLY A 40 8.22 7.24 10.11
N VAL A 41 8.25 5.98 10.50
CA VAL A 41 7.15 5.36 11.22
C VAL A 41 7.61 4.56 12.44
N LYS A 42 6.78 4.56 13.50
CA LYS A 42 6.79 3.50 14.50
C LYS A 42 5.87 2.39 14.04
N LEU A 43 6.38 1.20 13.98
CA LEU A 43 5.65 0.03 13.54
C LEU A 43 5.67 -1.07 14.60
N ARG A 44 4.59 -1.82 14.71
CA ARG A 44 4.52 -3.00 15.57
C ARG A 44 4.53 -4.25 14.69
N ILE A 45 5.41 -5.20 15.03
CA ILE A 45 5.47 -6.48 14.32
C ILE A 45 4.24 -7.34 14.66
N GLU A 46 3.48 -7.72 13.66
CA GLU A 46 2.34 -8.62 13.79
C GLU A 46 2.71 -10.06 13.48
N LYS A 47 3.61 -10.25 12.50
CA LYS A 47 4.11 -11.56 12.09
C LYS A 47 5.59 -11.46 11.75
N ALA A 48 6.41 -12.33 12.30
CA ALA A 48 7.83 -12.44 11.96
C ALA A 48 8.14 -13.80 11.35
N ARG A 49 8.99 -13.80 10.33
CA ARG A 49 9.58 -14.96 9.67
C ARG A 49 11.09 -14.79 9.63
N LYS A 50 11.81 -15.81 9.14
CA LYS A 50 13.26 -15.80 9.08
C LYS A 50 13.83 -14.66 8.21
N THR A 51 13.18 -14.35 7.09
CA THR A 51 13.64 -13.39 6.07
C THR A 51 12.77 -12.16 5.91
N TRP A 52 11.55 -12.14 6.46
CA TRP A 52 10.63 -11.02 6.35
C TRP A 52 9.69 -10.95 7.56
N ALA A 53 9.08 -9.80 7.74
CA ALA A 53 8.04 -9.58 8.73
C ALA A 53 6.87 -8.79 8.13
N ALA A 54 5.70 -8.90 8.74
CA ALA A 54 4.58 -8.00 8.51
C ALA A 54 4.34 -7.17 9.78
N GLY A 55 4.14 -5.90 9.61
CA GLY A 55 3.91 -4.97 10.70
C GLY A 55 2.72 -4.06 10.42
N LYS A 56 2.35 -3.31 11.43
CA LYS A 56 1.32 -2.27 11.39
C LYS A 56 1.88 -0.97 11.90
N ILE A 57 1.60 0.13 11.21
CA ILE A 57 1.96 1.47 11.66
C ILE A 57 1.17 1.79 12.94
N VAL A 58 1.90 2.18 13.97
CA VAL A 58 1.35 2.66 15.25
C VAL A 58 1.33 4.18 15.27
N GLU A 59 2.39 4.81 14.74
CA GLU A 59 2.57 6.26 14.70
C GLU A 59 3.36 6.65 13.46
N ILE A 60 3.02 7.76 12.84
CA ILE A 60 3.81 8.38 11.77
C ILE A 60 4.65 9.48 12.42
N LEU A 61 5.97 9.31 12.41
CA LEU A 61 6.93 10.26 12.98
C LEU A 61 7.23 11.39 12.00
N GLU A 62 7.46 11.00 10.75
CA GLU A 62 7.69 11.92 9.65
C GLU A 62 6.69 11.60 8.55
N ARG A 63 5.90 12.59 8.19
CA ARG A 63 4.83 12.42 7.20
C ARG A 63 5.37 12.66 5.79
N SER A 64 5.09 11.74 4.87
CA SER A 64 5.33 11.95 3.45
C SER A 64 4.47 13.10 2.89
N PRO A 65 5.01 13.94 1.99
CA PRO A 65 4.20 14.94 1.28
C PRO A 65 3.09 14.30 0.44
N HIS A 66 3.26 13.04 0.02
CA HIS A 66 2.30 12.30 -0.77
C HIS A 66 1.19 11.64 0.05
N ARG A 67 1.24 11.72 1.37
CA ARG A 67 0.14 11.21 2.20
C ARG A 67 -1.05 12.14 2.21
N VAL A 68 -2.20 11.63 1.82
CA VAL A 68 -3.46 12.35 1.84
C VAL A 68 -4.43 11.80 2.89
N ASN A 69 -5.29 12.67 3.41
CA ASN A 69 -6.41 12.31 4.26
C ASN A 69 -7.70 12.45 3.47
N ARG A 70 -8.10 11.38 2.79
CA ARG A 70 -9.38 11.38 2.07
C ARG A 70 -10.50 10.96 3.02
N ALA A 71 -11.61 11.69 2.95
CA ALA A 71 -12.78 11.42 3.77
C ALA A 71 -13.56 10.22 3.20
N CYS A 72 -13.27 9.03 3.69
CA CYS A 72 -14.08 7.85 3.44
C CYS A 72 -14.45 7.21 4.79
N PRO A 73 -15.74 7.18 5.17
CA PRO A 73 -16.15 6.69 6.48
C PRO A 73 -15.89 5.20 6.68
N VAL A 74 -15.73 4.44 5.59
CA VAL A 74 -15.52 2.98 5.62
C VAL A 74 -14.10 2.56 5.25
N ALA A 75 -13.16 3.48 5.01
CA ALA A 75 -11.81 3.18 4.54
C ALA A 75 -11.04 2.18 5.42
N LYS A 76 -11.31 2.15 6.72
CA LYS A 76 -10.66 1.23 7.67
C LYS A 76 -11.20 -0.20 7.64
N LEU A 77 -12.38 -0.40 7.08
CA LEU A 77 -13.10 -1.68 7.07
C LEU A 77 -13.27 -2.23 5.66
N CYS A 78 -13.29 -1.36 4.66
CA CYS A 78 -13.51 -1.71 3.27
C CYS A 78 -12.18 -2.01 2.57
N GLY A 79 -12.08 -3.17 1.93
CA GLY A 79 -10.93 -3.57 1.11
C GLY A 79 -10.98 -3.07 -0.34
N GLY A 80 -11.82 -2.10 -0.68
CA GLY A 80 -12.04 -1.67 -2.07
C GLY A 80 -10.99 -0.70 -2.65
N CYS A 81 -10.07 -0.16 -1.83
CA CYS A 81 -9.10 0.86 -2.24
C CYS A 81 -7.73 0.60 -1.63
N ASP A 82 -6.76 0.20 -2.46
CA ASP A 82 -5.38 -0.08 -2.00
C ASP A 82 -4.55 1.20 -1.81
N PHE A 83 -4.81 2.25 -2.62
CA PHE A 83 -4.02 3.48 -2.66
C PHE A 83 -4.72 4.71 -2.07
N TRP A 84 -5.76 4.51 -1.26
CA TRP A 84 -6.57 5.61 -0.73
C TRP A 84 -5.80 6.60 0.16
N HIS A 85 -4.70 6.16 0.73
CA HIS A 85 -3.87 6.88 1.69
C HIS A 85 -2.77 7.75 1.05
N MET A 86 -2.55 7.64 -0.27
CA MET A 86 -1.57 8.43 -1.02
C MET A 86 -2.23 9.28 -2.11
N ASP A 87 -1.55 10.32 -2.57
CA ASP A 87 -2.01 11.13 -3.68
C ASP A 87 -1.88 10.38 -5.02
N TYR A 88 -2.54 10.92 -6.04
CA TYR A 88 -2.59 10.27 -7.34
C TYR A 88 -1.26 10.35 -8.10
N GLU A 89 -0.44 11.36 -7.81
CA GLU A 89 0.88 11.51 -8.40
C GLU A 89 1.80 10.37 -7.95
N GLU A 90 1.83 10.08 -6.66
CA GLU A 90 2.61 8.95 -6.11
C GLU A 90 2.08 7.60 -6.57
N GLU A 91 0.77 7.43 -6.67
CA GLU A 91 0.16 6.23 -7.25
C GLU A 91 0.61 6.01 -8.70
N CYS A 92 0.62 7.06 -9.52
CA CYS A 92 1.10 7.00 -10.89
C CYS A 92 2.59 6.69 -10.95
N ARG A 93 3.40 7.34 -10.12
CA ARG A 93 4.85 7.10 -10.03
C ARG A 93 5.14 5.64 -9.70
N LEU A 94 4.47 5.11 -8.69
CA LEU A 94 4.60 3.71 -8.26
C LEU A 94 4.23 2.72 -9.39
N LYS A 95 3.12 2.94 -10.06
CA LYS A 95 2.67 2.08 -11.17
C LYS A 95 3.64 2.10 -12.35
N ALA A 96 4.15 3.27 -12.71
CA ALA A 96 5.16 3.41 -13.76
C ALA A 96 6.46 2.70 -13.38
N GLN A 97 6.93 2.87 -12.15
CA GLN A 97 8.13 2.22 -11.66
C GLN A 97 7.99 0.70 -11.69
N ARG A 98 6.86 0.16 -11.24
CA ARG A 98 6.58 -1.27 -11.27
C ARG A 98 6.71 -1.88 -12.66
N VAL A 99 6.12 -1.24 -13.68
CA VAL A 99 6.21 -1.73 -15.07
C VAL A 99 7.65 -1.68 -15.55
N THR A 100 8.36 -0.61 -15.28
CA THR A 100 9.79 -0.45 -15.63
C THR A 100 10.64 -1.54 -14.98
N ASP A 101 10.43 -1.79 -13.69
CA ASP A 101 11.18 -2.83 -12.96
C ASP A 101 10.90 -4.23 -13.50
N CYS A 102 9.66 -4.54 -13.87
CA CYS A 102 9.33 -5.82 -14.51
C CYS A 102 10.05 -5.99 -15.84
N LEU A 103 10.06 -4.98 -16.69
CA LEU A 103 10.75 -5.03 -17.98
C LEU A 103 12.27 -5.16 -17.79
N ASN A 104 12.84 -4.43 -16.86
CA ASN A 104 14.28 -4.48 -16.61
C ASN A 104 14.72 -5.82 -15.98
N ARG A 105 14.03 -6.27 -14.92
CA ARG A 105 14.45 -7.46 -14.16
C ARG A 105 14.08 -8.77 -14.83
N ILE A 106 12.92 -8.85 -15.48
CA ILE A 106 12.41 -10.07 -16.11
C ILE A 106 12.67 -10.04 -17.61
N GLY A 107 12.43 -8.90 -18.26
CA GLY A 107 12.64 -8.72 -19.69
C GLY A 107 14.10 -8.55 -20.09
N GLY A 108 15.01 -8.24 -19.13
CA GLY A 108 16.42 -8.00 -19.41
C GLY A 108 16.70 -6.66 -20.08
N GLU A 109 15.76 -5.73 -20.03
CA GLU A 109 15.89 -4.39 -20.59
C GLU A 109 16.67 -3.47 -19.64
N ASN A 110 17.06 -2.29 -20.15
CA ASN A 110 17.70 -1.25 -19.37
C ASN A 110 17.01 0.09 -19.64
N LEU A 111 15.77 0.18 -19.18
CA LEU A 111 14.89 1.32 -19.41
C LEU A 111 14.94 2.28 -18.23
N GLU A 112 14.91 3.58 -18.52
CA GLU A 112 14.52 4.59 -17.55
C GLU A 112 13.03 4.42 -17.21
N ARG A 113 12.60 5.09 -16.12
CA ARG A 113 11.19 5.02 -15.72
C ARG A 113 10.28 5.43 -16.87
N LEU A 114 9.41 4.50 -17.27
CA LEU A 114 8.46 4.73 -18.36
C LEU A 114 7.44 5.82 -17.99
N PRO A 115 7.03 6.63 -18.98
CA PRO A 115 5.94 7.58 -18.77
C PRO A 115 4.62 6.83 -18.52
N ILE A 116 3.74 7.43 -17.72
CA ILE A 116 2.39 6.93 -17.47
C ILE A 116 1.37 7.90 -18.06
N LEU A 117 0.37 7.36 -18.72
CA LEU A 117 -0.80 8.14 -19.12
C LEU A 117 -1.78 8.17 -17.95
N ALA A 118 -1.75 9.25 -17.20
CA ALA A 118 -2.62 9.44 -16.06
C ALA A 118 -4.07 9.73 -16.48
N ALA A 119 -5.03 9.25 -15.69
CA ALA A 119 -6.43 9.62 -15.87
C ALA A 119 -6.65 11.09 -15.46
N PRO A 120 -7.57 11.83 -16.12
CA PRO A 120 -7.86 13.21 -15.77
C PRO A 120 -8.52 13.36 -14.39
N THR A 121 -9.16 12.30 -13.89
CA THR A 121 -9.76 12.23 -12.56
C THR A 121 -9.48 10.87 -11.92
N CYS A 122 -9.24 10.85 -10.62
CA CYS A 122 -9.04 9.62 -9.86
C CYS A 122 -10.30 9.15 -9.11
N GLU A 123 -11.38 9.91 -9.18
CA GLU A 123 -12.66 9.62 -8.54
C GLU A 123 -13.80 9.66 -9.56
N GLY A 124 -14.86 8.89 -9.30
CA GLY A 124 -16.07 8.88 -10.14
C GLY A 124 -15.89 8.33 -11.56
N TYR A 125 -14.75 7.70 -11.87
CA TYR A 125 -14.40 7.22 -13.22
C TYR A 125 -15.05 5.88 -13.58
N ARG A 126 -15.49 5.11 -12.58
CA ARG A 126 -15.98 3.74 -12.77
C ARG A 126 -17.43 3.77 -13.24
N ASN A 127 -17.69 3.21 -14.42
CA ASN A 127 -19.02 3.09 -15.01
C ASN A 127 -19.68 1.71 -14.78
N LYS A 128 -18.94 0.75 -14.22
CA LYS A 128 -19.42 -0.58 -13.85
C LYS A 128 -18.84 -0.99 -12.52
N ALA A 129 -19.68 -1.42 -11.59
CA ALA A 129 -19.26 -2.02 -10.33
C ALA A 129 -19.88 -3.41 -10.18
N GLN A 130 -19.12 -4.34 -9.58
CA GLN A 130 -19.60 -5.66 -9.21
C GLN A 130 -19.39 -5.81 -7.72
N TYR A 131 -20.47 -6.11 -7.01
CA TYR A 131 -20.43 -6.31 -5.57
C TYR A 131 -20.74 -7.77 -5.26
N PRO A 132 -19.91 -8.47 -4.48
CA PRO A 132 -20.31 -9.74 -3.88
C PRO A 132 -21.55 -9.52 -3.02
N VAL A 133 -22.45 -10.50 -3.05
CA VAL A 133 -23.69 -10.49 -2.27
C VAL A 133 -23.61 -11.64 -1.25
N ALA A 134 -23.84 -11.31 0.01
CA ALA A 134 -23.96 -12.25 1.09
C ALA A 134 -25.36 -12.20 1.70
N TRP A 135 -25.82 -13.33 2.26
CA TRP A 135 -27.09 -13.42 2.97
C TRP A 135 -26.81 -13.78 4.43
N GLU A 136 -27.18 -12.90 5.34
CA GLU A 136 -27.01 -13.12 6.78
C GLU A 136 -28.23 -12.62 7.54
N LYS A 137 -28.69 -13.42 8.53
CA LYS A 137 -29.81 -13.07 9.42
C LYS A 137 -31.08 -12.60 8.71
N GLY A 138 -31.40 -13.23 7.57
CA GLY A 138 -32.59 -12.90 6.80
C GLY A 138 -32.49 -11.63 5.96
N ARG A 139 -31.29 -11.09 5.75
CA ARG A 139 -31.05 -9.88 4.90
C ARG A 139 -29.94 -10.13 3.88
N ALA A 140 -30.11 -9.56 2.71
CA ALA A 140 -29.07 -9.50 1.71
C ALA A 140 -28.14 -8.29 1.98
N TYR A 141 -26.84 -8.49 1.86
CA TYR A 141 -25.82 -7.47 1.92
C TYR A 141 -25.01 -7.52 0.63
N ALA A 142 -24.72 -6.36 0.07
CA ALA A 142 -23.82 -6.24 -1.06
C ALA A 142 -22.71 -5.24 -0.71
N GLY A 143 -21.46 -5.56 -1.02
CA GLY A 143 -20.33 -4.69 -0.70
C GLY A 143 -18.99 -5.34 -0.97
N PHE A 144 -17.94 -4.66 -0.54
CA PHE A 144 -16.59 -5.20 -0.46
C PHE A 144 -16.35 -5.73 0.95
N PHE A 145 -15.56 -6.79 1.04
CA PHE A 145 -15.21 -7.49 2.29
C PHE A 145 -13.71 -7.39 2.54
#